data_75ddc40629f9dc2b653b1389042a7f84
#
_entry.id   75ddc40629f9dc2b653b1389042a7f84
#
_cell.length_a   1.000
_cell.length_b   1.000
_cell.length_c   1.000
_cell.angle_alpha   90.00
_cell.angle_beta   90.00
_cell.angle_gamma   90.00
#
_symmetry.space_group_name_H-M   'P 1'
#
loop_
_entity.id
_entity.type
_entity.pdbx_description
1 polymer ?
#
loop_
_entity_poly.entity_id
_entity_poly.type
_entity_poly.pdbx_seq_one_letter_code
_entity_poly.pdbx_strand_id
1 'polypeptide(L)' 'MYGGENMKYECIACGYIYDENVEGVKFEDLPADWICPLCGVGKDMFRKVEE' A
#
# COMPACT_ATOMS: atom_id res chain seq x y z
N MET A 1 -8.40 -20.45 1.86
CA MET A 1 -8.22 -20.07 1.82
C MET A 1 -7.76 -19.67 1.58
N TYR A 2 -7.59 -19.36 1.43
CA TYR A 2 -7.18 -18.90 1.34
C TYR A 2 -6.91 -18.14 1.10
N GLY A 3 -7.09 -18.23 1.11
CA GLY A 3 -6.47 -17.34 0.56
C GLY A 3 -6.46 -15.98 0.98
N GLY A 4 -6.65 -15.59 1.57
CA GLY A 4 -6.63 -14.39 1.93
C GLY A 4 -5.51 -13.60 1.77
N GLU A 5 -5.18 -13.33 0.70
CA GLU A 5 -4.18 -12.48 0.56
C GLU A 5 -4.59 -11.21 0.95
N ASN A 6 -4.33 -10.70 2.08
CA ASN A 6 -4.58 -9.35 2.46
C ASN A 6 -3.45 -8.56 1.97
N MET A 7 -3.60 -7.97 0.86
CA MET A 7 -2.54 -7.22 0.25
C MET A 7 -2.58 -5.82 0.79
N LYS A 8 -1.89 -5.61 1.88
CA LYS A 8 -1.79 -4.29 2.50
C LYS A 8 -0.36 -3.82 2.46
N TYR A 9 -0.18 -2.52 2.31
CA TYR A 9 1.14 -1.90 2.30
C TYR A 9 1.15 -0.78 3.32
N GLU A 10 2.24 -0.68 4.06
CA GLU A 10 2.36 0.30 5.12
C GLU A 10 3.42 1.33 4.76
N CYS A 11 3.06 2.59 4.93
CA CYS A 11 4.02 3.67 4.73
C CYS A 11 4.93 3.71 5.95
N ILE A 12 6.21 3.47 5.76
CA ILE A 12 7.14 3.42 6.88
C ILE A 12 7.43 4.80 7.45
N ALA A 13 7.00 5.84 6.76
CA ALA A 13 7.24 7.20 7.23
C ALA A 13 6.13 7.69 8.14
N CYS A 14 4.87 7.38 7.85
CA CYS A 14 3.77 7.90 8.66
C CYS A 14 2.81 6.82 9.14
N GLY A 15 2.94 5.59 8.67
CA GLY A 15 2.08 4.52 9.13
C GLY A 15 0.77 4.38 8.37
N TYR A 16 0.63 5.08 7.27
CA TYR A 16 -0.57 4.96 6.45
C TYR A 16 -0.68 3.54 5.89
N ILE A 17 -1.86 2.98 5.92
CA ILE A 17 -2.08 1.63 5.40
C ILE A 17 -2.85 1.72 4.08
N TYR A 18 -2.25 1.19 3.02
CA TYR A 18 -2.91 1.11 1.73
C TYR A 18 -3.47 -0.30 1.60
N ASP A 19 -4.80 -0.41 1.54
CA ASP A 19 -5.46 -1.71 1.48
C ASP A 19 -6.02 -1.88 0.09
N GLU A 20 -5.49 -2.84 -0.66
CA GLU A 20 -5.92 -3.05 -2.03
C GLU A 20 -7.38 -3.45 -2.12
N ASN A 21 -7.89 -4.12 -1.10
CA ASN A 21 -9.28 -4.50 -1.11
C ASN A 21 -10.20 -3.30 -0.96
N VAL A 22 -9.78 -2.31 -0.23
CA VAL A 22 -10.57 -1.11 -0.03
C VAL A 22 -10.45 -0.19 -1.24
N GLU A 23 -9.23 -0.04 -1.75
CA GLU A 23 -9.03 0.89 -2.86
C GLU A 23 -9.46 0.32 -4.20
N GLY A 24 -9.47 -1.00 -4.32
CA GLY A 24 -9.87 -1.63 -5.56
C GLY A 24 -8.80 -1.63 -6.63
N VAL A 25 -7.58 -1.20 -6.31
CA VAL A 25 -6.48 -1.17 -7.24
C VAL A 25 -5.27 -1.75 -6.55
N LYS A 26 -4.55 -2.61 -7.22
CA LYS A 26 -3.37 -3.20 -6.64
C LYS A 26 -2.28 -2.16 -6.48
N PHE A 27 -1.52 -2.26 -5.40
CA PHE A 27 -0.47 -1.29 -5.14
C PHE A 27 0.52 -1.23 -6.30
N GLU A 28 0.85 -2.38 -6.87
CA GLU A 28 1.80 -2.40 -7.97
C GLU A 28 1.24 -1.79 -9.24
N ASP A 29 -0.09 -1.64 -9.34
CA ASP A 29 -0.70 -1.01 -10.49
C ASP A 29 -0.75 0.51 -10.36
N LEU A 30 -0.37 1.04 -9.22
CA LEU A 30 -0.36 2.47 -9.04
C LEU A 30 0.75 3.10 -9.88
N PRO A 31 0.57 4.34 -10.33
CA PRO A 31 1.61 4.97 -11.16
C PRO A 31 2.90 5.14 -10.37
N ALA A 32 4.00 5.23 -11.10
CA ALA A 32 5.30 5.32 -10.46
C ALA A 32 5.43 6.58 -9.62
N ASP A 33 4.69 7.63 -9.96
CA ASP A 33 4.76 8.88 -9.22
C ASP A 33 3.69 8.99 -8.15
N TRP A 34 3.01 7.89 -7.84
CA TRP A 34 2.01 7.91 -6.76
C TRP A 34 2.71 8.15 -5.43
N ILE A 35 2.10 8.95 -4.59
CA ILE A 35 2.69 9.28 -3.30
C ILE A 35 1.69 9.03 -2.20
N CYS A 36 2.20 8.91 -0.98
CA CYS A 36 1.36 8.70 0.19
C CYS A 36 0.46 9.91 0.39
N PRO A 37 -0.86 9.71 0.53
CA PRO A 37 -1.77 10.83 0.69
C PRO A 37 -1.64 11.52 2.05
N LEU A 38 -0.95 10.91 2.99
CA LEU A 38 -0.79 11.53 4.29
C LEU A 38 0.52 12.29 4.44
N CYS A 39 1.62 11.71 4.00
CA CYS A 39 2.91 12.35 4.20
C CYS A 39 3.66 12.67 2.92
N GLY A 40 3.19 12.18 1.79
CA GLY A 40 3.76 12.57 0.50
C GLY A 40 5.01 11.86 0.07
N VAL A 41 5.39 10.77 0.74
CA VAL A 41 6.55 10.02 0.29
C VAL A 41 6.15 9.09 -0.85
N GLY A 42 7.12 8.63 -1.61
CA GLY A 42 6.85 7.78 -2.76
C GLY A 42 6.56 6.33 -2.40
N LYS A 43 6.31 5.54 -3.43
CA LYS A 43 5.98 4.13 -3.23
C LYS A 43 7.14 3.37 -2.60
N ASP A 44 8.36 3.82 -2.81
CA ASP A 44 9.52 3.13 -2.27
C ASP A 44 9.59 3.21 -0.75
N MET A 45 8.76 4.03 -0.13
CA MET A 45 8.70 4.11 1.32
C MET A 45 7.58 3.24 1.89
N PHE A 46 7.01 2.37 1.08
CA PHE A 46 5.98 1.46 1.54
C PHE A 46 6.52 0.05 1.60
N ARG A 47 6.03 -0.73 2.54
CA ARG A 47 6.42 -2.12 2.65
C ARG A 47 5.17 -2.98 2.70
N LYS A 48 5.29 -4.20 2.21
CA LYS A 48 4.16 -5.10 2.19
C LYS A 48 3.92 -5.65 3.59
N VAL A 49 2.69 -5.59 4.02
CA VAL A 49 2.32 -6.11 5.32
C VAL A 49 1.72 -7.49 5.11
N GLU A 50 2.32 -8.48 5.78
CA GLU A 50 1.80 -9.82 5.65
C GLU A 50 1.06 -10.16 6.90
N GLU A 51 -0.17 -10.58 6.77
CA GLU A 51 -0.97 -10.90 7.92
C GLU A 51 -1.18 -12.35 8.04
#